data_f8c4e3d51ed290d414194f25549a8922
#
_entry.id   f8c4e3d51ed290d414194f25549a8922
#
_cell.length_a   1.000
_cell.length_b   1.000
_cell.length_c   1.000
_cell.angle_alpha   90.00
_cell.angle_beta   90.00
_cell.angle_gamma   90.00
#
_symmetry.space_group_name_H-M   'P 1'
#
loop_
_entity.id
_entity.type
_entity.pdbx_description
1 polymer ?
#
loop_
_entity_poly.entity_id
_entity_poly.type
_entity_poly.pdbx_seq_one_letter_code
_entity_poly.pdbx_strand_id
1 'polypeptide(L)'
;IQRGLSMLVSLVLARILGPEVFGLIASVAIFINIAQQLINGGISQRVIQKKNAIEDDYLALFWSNLVASLGATAVLAVLSFPVASYFSEPELMPIMIGLAVVLFITNAGRVQEAKLTRQLAFKKLALIQTAATFGGCIVGLVMVFSGYGVWALIGQQLMVAGLRWIMLIIFCPWMPRRLPAFHSVRDLYAFGLP
;
A
#
# COMPACT_ATOMS: atom_id res chain seq x y z
N ILE A 1 -14.80 1.41 13.92
CA ILE A 1 -14.15 0.29 14.64
C ILE A 1 -12.71 0.13 14.16
N GLN A 2 -12.44 0.01 12.86
CA GLN A 2 -11.11 -0.22 12.30
C GLN A 2 -10.10 0.87 12.68
N ARG A 3 -10.45 2.16 12.50
CA ARG A 3 -9.56 3.28 12.86
C ARG A 3 -9.26 3.33 14.37
N GLY A 4 -10.25 2.99 15.20
CA GLY A 4 -10.06 2.93 16.64
C GLY A 4 -9.10 1.81 17.06
N LEU A 5 -9.24 0.61 16.46
CA LEU A 5 -8.35 -0.52 16.74
C LEU A 5 -6.90 -0.22 16.33
N SER A 6 -6.67 0.29 15.11
CA SER A 6 -5.33 0.65 14.68
C SER A 6 -4.71 1.75 15.54
N MET A 7 -5.51 2.73 15.98
CA MET A 7 -5.05 3.80 16.86
C MET A 7 -4.64 3.25 18.25
N LEU A 8 -5.45 2.37 18.84
CA LEU A 8 -5.12 1.75 20.13
C LEU A 8 -3.81 0.94 20.04
N VAL A 9 -3.67 0.12 18.99
CA VAL A 9 -2.43 -0.65 18.79
C VAL A 9 -1.26 0.28 18.54
N SER A 10 -1.40 1.33 17.74
CA SER A 10 -0.32 2.32 17.54
C SER A 10 0.09 3.02 18.84
N LEU A 11 -0.86 3.32 19.73
CA LEU A 11 -0.55 3.91 21.05
C LEU A 11 0.24 2.92 21.94
N VAL A 12 -0.14 1.63 21.94
CA VAL A 12 0.60 0.60 22.68
C VAL A 12 2.00 0.45 22.12
N LEU A 13 2.13 0.39 20.79
CA LEU A 13 3.43 0.31 20.12
C LEU A 13 4.28 1.55 20.41
N ALA A 14 3.70 2.74 20.40
CA ALA A 14 4.40 3.99 20.72
C ALA A 14 4.93 4.01 22.16
N ARG A 15 4.15 3.47 23.10
CA ARG A 15 4.56 3.41 24.50
C ARG A 15 5.72 2.42 24.76
N ILE A 16 5.75 1.32 24.00
CA ILE A 16 6.79 0.27 24.17
C ILE A 16 8.06 0.62 23.41
N LEU A 17 7.94 1.13 22.18
CA LEU A 17 9.07 1.41 21.29
C LEU A 17 9.77 2.75 21.57
N GLY A 18 9.09 3.67 22.24
CA GLY A 18 9.61 5.00 22.53
C GLY A 18 9.49 6.01 21.37
N PRO A 19 9.70 7.29 21.65
CA PRO A 19 9.51 8.37 20.68
C PRO A 19 10.55 8.37 19.55
N GLU A 20 11.76 7.87 19.78
CA GLU A 20 12.85 7.85 18.80
C GLU A 20 12.49 6.99 17.58
N VAL A 21 11.97 5.77 17.82
CA VAL A 21 11.53 4.85 16.77
C VAL A 21 10.38 5.44 15.94
N PHE A 22 9.44 6.11 16.60
CA PHE A 22 8.34 6.78 15.91
C PHE A 22 8.83 7.97 15.10
N GLY A 23 9.84 8.71 15.57
CA GLY A 23 10.50 9.77 14.82
C GLY A 23 11.13 9.27 13.52
N LEU A 24 11.85 8.16 13.55
CA LEU A 24 12.45 7.53 12.37
C LEU A 24 11.36 7.13 11.35
N ILE A 25 10.30 6.48 11.80
CA ILE A 25 9.19 6.07 10.91
C ILE A 25 8.45 7.29 10.34
N ALA A 26 8.24 8.33 11.14
CA ALA A 26 7.58 9.55 10.68
C ALA A 26 8.38 10.24 9.57
N SER A 27 9.72 10.26 9.67
CA SER A 27 10.60 10.80 8.64
C SER A 27 10.49 10.02 7.33
N VAL A 28 10.46 8.69 7.39
CA VAL A 28 10.27 7.83 6.21
C VAL A 28 8.86 7.94 5.65
N ALA A 29 7.84 8.08 6.50
CA ALA A 29 6.44 8.17 6.08
C ALA A 29 6.17 9.33 5.12
N ILE A 30 6.93 10.43 5.20
CA ILE A 30 6.82 11.55 4.27
C ILE A 30 7.13 11.07 2.84
N PHE A 31 8.23 10.35 2.63
CA PHE A 31 8.64 9.84 1.33
C PHE A 31 7.63 8.80 0.79
N ILE A 32 7.16 7.92 1.66
CA ILE A 32 6.14 6.91 1.31
C ILE A 32 4.82 7.58 0.90
N ASN A 33 4.37 8.61 1.63
CA ASN A 33 3.15 9.34 1.31
C ASN A 33 3.25 10.07 -0.03
N ILE A 34 4.38 10.71 -0.32
CA ILE A 34 4.62 11.35 -1.62
C ILE A 34 4.56 10.30 -2.75
N ALA A 35 5.28 9.18 -2.59
CA ALA A 35 5.27 8.09 -3.56
C ALA A 35 3.84 7.54 -3.76
N GLN A 36 3.09 7.33 -2.68
CA GLN A 36 1.70 6.87 -2.72
C GLN A 36 0.79 7.86 -3.46
N GLN A 37 0.97 9.16 -3.26
CA GLN A 37 0.22 10.19 -3.97
C GLN A 37 0.50 10.19 -5.47
N LEU A 38 1.76 10.05 -5.86
CA LEU A 38 2.19 9.96 -7.26
C LEU A 38 1.58 8.72 -7.94
N ILE A 39 1.62 7.56 -7.29
CA ILE A 39 1.01 6.33 -7.82
C ILE A 39 -0.50 6.47 -7.93
N ASN A 40 -1.15 7.08 -6.93
CA ASN A 40 -2.61 7.20 -6.91
C ASN A 40 -3.18 8.13 -7.97
N GLY A 41 -2.43 9.05 -8.55
CA GLY A 41 -2.65 9.99 -9.67
C GLY A 41 -4.03 10.09 -10.33
N GLY A 42 -5.12 9.70 -9.64
CA GLY A 42 -6.49 9.77 -10.13
C GLY A 42 -6.93 8.61 -11.06
N ILE A 43 -6.02 7.76 -11.53
CA ILE A 43 -6.33 6.69 -12.51
C ILE A 43 -7.35 5.69 -11.94
N SER A 44 -7.17 5.27 -10.69
CA SER A 44 -8.11 4.35 -10.03
C SER A 44 -9.52 4.94 -9.91
N GLN A 45 -9.63 6.20 -9.55
CA GLN A 45 -10.92 6.88 -9.40
C GLN A 45 -11.64 7.03 -10.74
N ARG A 46 -10.91 7.22 -11.84
CA ARG A 46 -11.48 7.32 -13.18
C ARG A 46 -12.09 6.02 -13.67
N VAL A 47 -11.37 4.90 -13.48
CA VAL A 47 -11.92 3.59 -13.83
C VAL A 47 -13.17 3.29 -13.02
N ILE A 48 -13.24 3.74 -11.76
CA ILE A 48 -14.44 3.59 -10.92
C ILE A 48 -15.60 4.45 -11.45
N GLN A 49 -15.33 5.68 -11.90
CA GLN A 49 -16.34 6.63 -12.35
C GLN A 49 -16.78 6.44 -13.82
N LYS A 50 -15.98 5.73 -14.63
CA LYS A 50 -16.31 5.49 -16.04
C LYS A 50 -17.57 4.64 -16.16
N LYS A 51 -18.65 5.18 -16.80
CA LYS A 51 -19.96 4.50 -16.93
C LYS A 51 -19.85 3.09 -17.53
N ASN A 52 -19.02 2.93 -18.59
CA ASN A 52 -18.80 1.67 -19.32
C ASN A 52 -17.32 1.28 -19.27
N ALA A 53 -16.79 0.86 -18.08
CA ALA A 53 -15.44 0.32 -18.02
C ALA A 53 -15.43 -1.07 -18.64
N ILE A 54 -14.61 -1.21 -19.66
CA ILE A 54 -14.31 -2.46 -20.36
C ILE A 54 -13.14 -3.18 -19.69
N GLU A 55 -12.90 -4.42 -20.04
CA GLU A 55 -11.81 -5.23 -19.45
C GLU A 55 -10.43 -4.58 -19.69
N ASP A 56 -10.25 -3.94 -20.83
CA ASP A 56 -9.00 -3.21 -21.16
C ASP A 56 -8.71 -2.05 -20.21
N ASP A 57 -9.72 -1.38 -19.65
CA ASP A 57 -9.52 -0.34 -18.64
C ASP A 57 -8.94 -0.91 -17.33
N TYR A 58 -9.38 -2.11 -16.93
CA TYR A 58 -8.84 -2.80 -15.76
C TYR A 58 -7.42 -3.33 -16.00
N LEU A 59 -7.13 -3.79 -17.22
CA LEU A 59 -5.78 -4.18 -17.62
C LEU A 59 -4.84 -2.98 -17.61
N ALA A 60 -5.28 -1.86 -18.19
CA ALA A 60 -4.50 -0.61 -18.17
C ALA A 60 -4.25 -0.11 -16.75
N LEU A 61 -5.28 -0.15 -15.87
CA LEU A 61 -5.14 0.20 -14.45
C LEU A 61 -4.13 -0.70 -13.74
N PHE A 62 -4.18 -2.01 -13.98
CA PHE A 62 -3.27 -2.98 -13.36
C PHE A 62 -1.82 -2.71 -13.74
N TRP A 63 -1.54 -2.64 -15.04
CA TRP A 63 -0.18 -2.45 -15.54
C TRP A 63 0.38 -1.07 -15.18
N SER A 64 -0.44 -0.01 -15.25
CA SER A 64 -0.04 1.33 -14.83
C SER A 64 0.34 1.37 -13.34
N ASN A 65 -0.49 0.78 -12.48
CA ASN A 65 -0.19 0.71 -11.04
C ASN A 65 1.02 -0.18 -10.75
N LEU A 66 1.18 -1.28 -11.47
CA LEU A 66 2.33 -2.19 -11.28
C LEU A 66 3.63 -1.48 -11.64
N VAL A 67 3.69 -0.84 -12.81
CA VAL A 67 4.88 -0.10 -13.25
C VAL A 67 5.17 1.09 -12.34
N ALA A 68 4.14 1.87 -11.99
CA ALA A 68 4.30 3.02 -11.11
C ALA A 68 4.75 2.61 -9.70
N SER A 69 4.18 1.54 -9.13
CA SER A 69 4.57 1.06 -7.81
C SER A 69 5.96 0.42 -7.81
N LEU A 70 6.33 -0.31 -8.86
CA LEU A 70 7.68 -0.87 -9.00
C LEU A 70 8.71 0.24 -9.15
N GLY A 71 8.42 1.24 -10.00
CA GLY A 71 9.27 2.41 -10.16
C GLY A 71 9.45 3.20 -8.85
N ALA A 72 8.34 3.46 -8.14
CA ALA A 72 8.39 4.14 -6.85
C ALA A 72 9.17 3.34 -5.80
N THR A 73 9.00 2.01 -5.76
CA THR A 73 9.76 1.12 -4.86
C THR A 73 11.25 1.18 -5.18
N ALA A 74 11.63 1.14 -6.46
CA ALA A 74 13.03 1.26 -6.89
C ALA A 74 13.61 2.63 -6.52
N VAL A 75 12.87 3.72 -6.75
CA VAL A 75 13.31 5.08 -6.38
C VAL A 75 13.49 5.19 -4.86
N LEU A 76 12.55 4.68 -4.06
CA LEU A 76 12.65 4.69 -2.60
C LEU A 76 13.83 3.85 -2.11
N ALA A 77 14.10 2.70 -2.74
CA ALA A 77 15.26 1.87 -2.41
C ALA A 77 16.59 2.60 -2.71
N VAL A 78 16.67 3.32 -3.83
CA VAL A 78 17.86 4.15 -4.15
C VAL A 78 17.99 5.32 -3.21
N LEU A 79 16.88 6.02 -2.90
CA LEU A 79 16.87 7.16 -1.97
C LEU A 79 17.14 6.74 -0.51
N SER A 80 16.99 5.46 -0.16
CA SER A 80 17.28 5.00 1.21
C SER A 80 18.72 5.24 1.63
N PHE A 81 19.68 5.16 0.70
CA PHE A 81 21.10 5.41 0.95
C PHE A 81 21.40 6.87 1.36
N PRO A 82 21.07 7.88 0.52
CA PRO A 82 21.35 9.28 0.88
C PRO A 82 20.52 9.75 2.09
N VAL A 83 19.29 9.22 2.26
CA VAL A 83 18.46 9.56 3.41
C VAL A 83 19.08 9.03 4.71
N ALA A 84 19.48 7.75 4.76
CA ALA A 84 20.13 7.17 5.92
C ALA A 84 21.45 7.91 6.26
N SER A 85 22.23 8.30 5.25
CA SER A 85 23.46 9.07 5.42
C SER A 85 23.19 10.49 5.95
N TYR A 86 22.17 11.17 5.44
CA TYR A 86 21.81 12.52 5.84
C TYR A 86 21.34 12.61 7.31
N PHE A 87 20.55 11.63 7.74
CA PHE A 87 20.08 11.56 9.13
C PHE A 87 21.10 10.90 10.07
N SER A 88 22.24 10.39 9.56
CA SER A 88 23.25 9.65 10.32
C SER A 88 22.69 8.42 11.05
N GLU A 89 21.60 7.83 10.52
CA GLU A 89 20.88 6.70 11.10
C GLU A 89 20.86 5.52 10.13
N PRO A 90 21.76 4.53 10.29
CA PRO A 90 21.84 3.37 9.38
C PRO A 90 20.55 2.53 9.33
N GLU A 91 19.77 2.55 10.41
CA GLU A 91 18.50 1.83 10.50
C GLU A 91 17.41 2.35 9.55
N LEU A 92 17.51 3.60 9.09
CA LEU A 92 16.55 4.16 8.13
C LEU A 92 16.54 3.42 6.78
N MET A 93 17.69 2.92 6.33
CA MET A 93 17.80 2.21 5.06
C MET A 93 16.90 0.97 5.01
N PRO A 94 17.03 -0.03 5.91
CA PRO A 94 16.18 -1.21 5.89
C PRO A 94 14.71 -0.89 6.18
N ILE A 95 14.42 0.13 6.99
CA ILE A 95 13.05 0.61 7.24
C ILE A 95 12.41 1.13 5.94
N MET A 96 13.12 1.99 5.19
CA MET A 96 12.62 2.51 3.91
C MET A 96 12.36 1.40 2.89
N ILE A 97 13.27 0.44 2.78
CA ILE A 97 13.10 -0.72 1.87
C ILE A 97 11.88 -1.55 2.29
N GLY A 98 11.74 -1.85 3.58
CA GLY A 98 10.58 -2.59 4.11
C GLY A 98 9.25 -1.90 3.79
N LEU A 99 9.17 -0.58 4.02
CA LEU A 99 7.98 0.21 3.71
C LEU A 99 7.74 0.38 2.20
N ALA A 100 8.78 0.41 1.37
CA ALA A 100 8.65 0.40 -0.07
C ALA A 100 8.04 -0.93 -0.58
N VAL A 101 8.38 -2.07 0.03
CA VAL A 101 7.73 -3.36 -0.25
C VAL A 101 6.26 -3.34 0.17
N VAL A 102 5.93 -2.76 1.34
CA VAL A 102 4.53 -2.58 1.76
C VAL A 102 3.75 -1.75 0.73
N LEU A 103 4.34 -0.66 0.23
CA LEU A 103 3.74 0.19 -0.80
C LEU A 103 3.46 -0.61 -2.08
N PHE A 104 4.39 -1.44 -2.55
CA PHE A 104 4.21 -2.29 -3.72
C PHE A 104 3.05 -3.28 -3.54
N ILE A 105 3.03 -4.03 -2.43
CA ILE A 105 1.98 -5.02 -2.14
C ILE A 105 0.61 -4.33 -2.03
N THR A 106 0.53 -3.17 -1.38
CA THR A 106 -0.70 -2.40 -1.24
C THR A 106 -1.28 -2.00 -2.60
N ASN A 107 -0.43 -1.62 -3.56
CA ASN A 107 -0.88 -1.21 -4.89
C ASN A 107 -1.21 -2.40 -5.80
N ALA A 108 -0.66 -3.58 -5.57
CA ALA A 108 -0.97 -4.79 -6.33
C ALA A 108 -2.46 -5.19 -6.27
N GLY A 109 -3.16 -4.87 -5.17
CA GLY A 109 -4.59 -5.16 -4.98
C GLY A 109 -5.57 -4.09 -5.48
N ARG A 110 -5.09 -3.00 -6.08
CA ARG A 110 -5.93 -1.85 -6.46
C ARG A 110 -7.03 -2.17 -7.47
N VAL A 111 -6.77 -3.05 -8.41
CA VAL A 111 -7.77 -3.41 -9.44
C VAL A 111 -8.94 -4.18 -8.85
N GLN A 112 -8.65 -5.15 -7.99
CA GLN A 112 -9.68 -5.91 -7.29
C GLN A 112 -10.52 -5.00 -6.39
N GLU A 113 -9.88 -4.05 -5.69
CA GLU A 113 -10.57 -3.04 -4.89
C GLU A 113 -11.46 -2.14 -5.75
N ALA A 114 -10.98 -1.66 -6.90
CA ALA A 114 -11.76 -0.85 -7.83
C ALA A 114 -12.98 -1.61 -8.38
N LYS A 115 -12.83 -2.90 -8.70
CA LYS A 115 -13.94 -3.77 -9.14
C LYS A 115 -14.99 -3.95 -8.05
N LEU A 116 -14.58 -4.27 -6.82
CA LEU A 116 -15.50 -4.43 -5.69
C LEU A 116 -16.21 -3.11 -5.34
N THR A 117 -15.50 -1.98 -5.42
CA THR A 117 -16.07 -0.64 -5.20
C THR A 117 -17.13 -0.34 -6.24
N ARG A 118 -16.87 -0.65 -7.50
CA ARG A 118 -17.82 -0.45 -8.59
C ARG A 118 -19.06 -1.34 -8.49
N GLN A 119 -18.90 -2.55 -7.96
CA GLN A 119 -20.01 -3.46 -7.64
C GLN A 119 -20.77 -3.05 -6.37
N LEU A 120 -20.42 -1.90 -5.75
CA LEU A 120 -20.98 -1.44 -4.47
C LEU A 120 -20.86 -2.49 -3.34
N ALA A 121 -19.89 -3.41 -3.46
CA ALA A 121 -19.66 -4.48 -2.50
C ALA A 121 -18.93 -3.99 -1.22
N PHE A 122 -19.39 -2.86 -0.66
CA PHE A 122 -18.74 -2.22 0.48
C PHE A 122 -18.66 -3.11 1.72
N LYS A 123 -19.63 -4.01 1.92
CA LYS A 123 -19.58 -4.99 3.03
C LYS A 123 -18.37 -5.92 2.90
N LYS A 124 -18.07 -6.41 1.68
CA LYS A 124 -16.89 -7.25 1.42
C LYS A 124 -15.61 -6.46 1.64
N LEU A 125 -15.52 -5.23 1.12
CA LEU A 125 -14.36 -4.37 1.33
C LEU A 125 -14.11 -4.07 2.82
N ALA A 126 -15.17 -3.77 3.57
CA ALA A 126 -15.08 -3.54 5.01
C ALA A 126 -14.60 -4.79 5.75
N LEU A 127 -15.11 -5.99 5.40
CA LEU A 127 -14.67 -7.25 5.97
C LEU A 127 -13.19 -7.51 5.72
N ILE A 128 -12.76 -7.39 4.44
CA ILE A 128 -11.36 -7.57 4.03
C ILE A 128 -10.44 -6.63 4.82
N GLN A 129 -10.82 -5.36 4.87
CA GLN A 129 -10.01 -4.34 5.53
C GLN A 129 -9.93 -4.57 7.05
N THR A 130 -11.07 -4.93 7.69
CA THR A 130 -11.10 -5.19 9.13
C THR A 130 -10.30 -6.44 9.49
N ALA A 131 -10.48 -7.54 8.75
CA ALA A 131 -9.74 -8.79 8.96
C ALA A 131 -8.23 -8.59 8.76
N ALA A 132 -7.82 -7.86 7.69
CA ALA A 132 -6.42 -7.56 7.44
C ALA A 132 -5.81 -6.70 8.56
N THR A 133 -6.53 -5.67 9.01
CA THR A 133 -6.07 -4.83 10.12
C THR A 133 -5.94 -5.63 11.42
N PHE A 134 -6.92 -6.48 11.71
CA PHE A 134 -6.90 -7.32 12.91
C PHE A 134 -5.71 -8.29 12.89
N GLY A 135 -5.48 -8.98 11.77
CA GLY A 135 -4.31 -9.85 11.60
C GLY A 135 -2.99 -9.10 11.73
N GLY A 136 -2.89 -7.91 11.14
CA GLY A 136 -1.71 -7.07 11.29
C GLY A 136 -1.48 -6.60 12.73
N CYS A 137 -2.54 -6.23 13.45
CA CYS A 137 -2.44 -5.85 14.87
C CYS A 137 -1.91 -6.99 15.73
N ILE A 138 -2.36 -8.22 15.49
CA ILE A 138 -1.86 -9.41 16.21
C ILE A 138 -0.36 -9.59 15.95
N VAL A 139 0.06 -9.56 14.68
CA VAL A 139 1.47 -9.72 14.31
C VAL A 139 2.32 -8.60 14.90
N GLY A 140 1.86 -7.34 14.81
CA GLY A 140 2.59 -6.21 15.41
C GLY A 140 2.79 -6.35 16.92
N LEU A 141 1.75 -6.76 17.64
CA LEU A 141 1.83 -7.00 19.08
C LEU A 141 2.78 -8.16 19.41
N VAL A 142 2.66 -9.29 18.71
CA VAL A 142 3.55 -10.44 18.92
C VAL A 142 5.00 -10.04 18.68
N MET A 143 5.29 -9.33 17.58
CA MET A 143 6.66 -8.92 17.27
C MET A 143 7.22 -7.92 18.29
N VAL A 144 6.40 -6.98 18.78
CA VAL A 144 6.86 -6.02 19.80
C VAL A 144 7.20 -6.71 21.13
N PHE A 145 6.34 -7.64 21.55
CA PHE A 145 6.61 -8.42 22.78
C PHE A 145 7.78 -9.40 22.62
N SER A 146 8.10 -9.78 21.38
CA SER A 146 9.28 -10.59 21.06
C SER A 146 10.57 -9.77 20.91
N GLY A 147 10.53 -8.45 21.13
CA GLY A 147 11.70 -7.58 21.11
C GLY A 147 12.20 -7.14 19.73
N TYR A 148 11.40 -7.30 18.69
CA TYR A 148 11.79 -6.91 17.32
C TYR A 148 11.84 -5.40 17.06
N GLY A 149 11.56 -4.54 18.04
CA GLY A 149 11.67 -3.09 17.92
C GLY A 149 10.91 -2.50 16.72
N VAL A 150 11.61 -1.71 15.90
CA VAL A 150 11.05 -1.07 14.68
C VAL A 150 10.41 -2.06 13.72
N TRP A 151 10.95 -3.28 13.62
CA TRP A 151 10.47 -4.30 12.70
C TRP A 151 9.04 -4.77 13.02
N ALA A 152 8.56 -4.57 14.25
CA ALA A 152 7.18 -4.86 14.61
C ALA A 152 6.19 -3.97 13.82
N LEU A 153 6.52 -2.71 13.59
CA LEU A 153 5.68 -1.79 12.81
C LEU A 153 5.70 -2.11 11.32
N ILE A 154 6.85 -2.50 10.79
CA ILE A 154 6.99 -2.93 9.39
C ILE A 154 6.25 -4.26 9.19
N GLY A 155 6.44 -5.23 10.08
CA GLY A 155 5.78 -6.53 10.06
C GLY A 155 4.25 -6.41 10.15
N GLN A 156 3.75 -5.52 11.01
CA GLN A 156 2.34 -5.19 11.08
C GLN A 156 1.80 -4.69 9.73
N GLN A 157 2.48 -3.73 9.09
CA GLN A 157 2.04 -3.19 7.81
C GLN A 157 2.15 -4.19 6.68
N LEU A 158 3.21 -4.99 6.63
CA LEU A 158 3.38 -6.09 5.68
C LEU A 158 2.24 -7.11 5.81
N MET A 159 1.89 -7.49 7.04
CA MET A 159 0.79 -8.41 7.28
C MET A 159 -0.55 -7.84 6.84
N VAL A 160 -0.83 -6.55 7.16
CA VAL A 160 -2.04 -5.86 6.69
C VAL A 160 -2.10 -5.85 5.16
N ALA A 161 -1.03 -5.42 4.50
CA ALA A 161 -0.98 -5.32 3.04
C ALA A 161 -1.11 -6.70 2.37
N GLY A 162 -0.36 -7.69 2.86
CA GLY A 162 -0.35 -9.05 2.32
C GLY A 162 -1.70 -9.75 2.51
N LEU A 163 -2.26 -9.72 3.72
CA LEU A 163 -3.55 -10.35 4.01
C LEU A 163 -4.68 -9.68 3.24
N ARG A 164 -4.65 -8.34 3.14
CA ARG A 164 -5.60 -7.60 2.30
C ARG A 164 -5.52 -8.02 0.84
N TRP A 165 -4.31 -8.10 0.27
CA TRP A 165 -4.11 -8.51 -1.11
C TRP A 165 -4.59 -9.94 -1.37
N ILE A 166 -4.25 -10.89 -0.50
CA ILE A 166 -4.71 -12.28 -0.59
C ILE A 166 -6.24 -12.34 -0.54
N MET A 167 -6.87 -11.67 0.43
CA MET A 167 -8.33 -11.65 0.53
C MET A 167 -8.98 -11.00 -0.69
N LEU A 168 -8.40 -9.92 -1.23
CA LEU A 168 -8.90 -9.30 -2.45
C LEU A 168 -8.90 -10.27 -3.64
N ILE A 169 -7.87 -11.10 -3.80
CA ILE A 169 -7.81 -12.14 -4.84
C ILE A 169 -8.88 -13.20 -4.61
N ILE A 170 -9.09 -13.64 -3.37
CA ILE A 170 -10.09 -14.65 -3.03
C ILE A 170 -11.51 -14.15 -3.32
N PHE A 171 -11.84 -12.92 -2.91
CA PHE A 171 -13.19 -12.34 -3.08
C PHE A 171 -13.46 -11.78 -4.48
N CYS A 172 -12.39 -11.49 -5.25
CA CYS A 172 -12.45 -11.00 -6.61
C CYS A 172 -11.36 -11.68 -7.45
N PRO A 173 -11.55 -12.95 -7.90
CA PRO A 173 -10.55 -13.73 -8.62
C PRO A 173 -10.37 -13.22 -10.06
N TRP A 174 -9.89 -11.97 -10.15
CA TRP A 174 -9.54 -11.37 -11.43
C TRP A 174 -8.00 -11.33 -11.55
N MET A 175 -7.50 -11.86 -12.66
CA MET A 175 -6.09 -11.82 -13.03
C MET A 175 -5.91 -11.25 -14.43
N PRO A 176 -4.88 -10.47 -14.69
CA PRO A 176 -4.57 -9.95 -16.01
C PRO A 176 -4.15 -11.12 -16.91
N ARG A 177 -4.94 -11.39 -17.95
CA ARG A 177 -4.64 -12.46 -18.92
C ARG A 177 -3.91 -11.95 -20.17
N ARG A 178 -3.86 -10.63 -20.37
CA ARG A 178 -3.28 -9.98 -21.56
C ARG A 178 -2.58 -8.68 -21.17
N LEU A 179 -1.67 -8.25 -22.03
CA LEU A 179 -1.11 -6.89 -21.96
C LEU A 179 -2.18 -5.89 -22.40
N PRO A 180 -2.24 -4.67 -21.82
CA PRO A 180 -3.17 -3.64 -22.23
C PRO A 180 -2.86 -3.19 -23.65
N ALA A 181 -3.88 -2.85 -24.43
CA ALA A 181 -3.69 -2.13 -25.68
C ALA A 181 -3.07 -0.76 -25.37
N PHE A 182 -2.02 -0.39 -26.08
CA PHE A 182 -1.28 0.87 -25.86
C PHE A 182 -2.17 2.12 -25.89
N HIS A 183 -3.24 2.06 -26.68
CA HIS A 183 -4.26 3.11 -26.79
C HIS A 183 -5.02 3.32 -25.47
N SER A 184 -5.38 2.26 -24.76
CA SER A 184 -6.13 2.32 -23.48
C SER A 184 -5.31 2.98 -22.37
N VAL A 185 -3.99 2.75 -22.36
CA VAL A 185 -3.07 3.39 -21.40
C VAL A 185 -2.97 4.89 -21.70
N ARG A 186 -2.80 5.27 -22.99
CA ARG A 186 -2.70 6.66 -23.42
C ARG A 186 -3.97 7.45 -23.09
N ASP A 187 -5.14 6.88 -23.32
CA ASP A 187 -6.42 7.53 -23.04
C ASP A 187 -6.65 7.76 -21.54
N LEU A 188 -6.22 6.81 -20.70
CA LEU A 188 -6.27 6.97 -19.24
C LEU A 188 -5.35 8.10 -18.73
N TYR A 189 -4.20 8.28 -19.34
CA TYR A 189 -3.28 9.38 -19.01
C TYR A 189 -3.68 10.71 -19.66
N ALA A 190 -4.14 10.72 -20.90
CA ALA A 190 -4.54 11.93 -21.61
C ALA A 190 -5.75 12.64 -20.97
N PHE A 191 -6.64 11.87 -20.35
CA PHE A 191 -7.80 12.41 -19.59
C PHE A 191 -7.40 12.90 -18.18
N GLY A 192 -6.14 12.82 -17.79
CA GLY A 192 -5.61 12.99 -16.45
C GLY A 192 -4.79 14.22 -16.18
N LEU A 193 -4.35 14.88 -17.17
CA LEU A 193 -3.72 16.20 -17.05
C LEU A 193 -4.80 17.26 -17.23
N PRO A 194 -4.96 18.20 -16.25
CA PRO A 194 -5.84 19.34 -16.41
C PRO A 194 -5.36 20.25 -17.52
#